data_b573749ec9f9dd9940a6d10ed025a4e6
#
_entry.id   b573749ec9f9dd9940a6d10ed025a4e6
#
_cell.length_a   1.000
_cell.length_b   1.000
_cell.length_c   1.000
_cell.angle_alpha   90.00
_cell.angle_beta   90.00
_cell.angle_gamma   90.00
#
_symmetry.space_group_name_H-M   'P 1'
#
loop_
_entity.id
_entity.type
_entity.pdbx_description
1 polymer ?
#
loop_
_entity_poly.entity_id
_entity_poly.type
_entity_poly.pdbx_seq_one_letter_code
_entity_poly.pdbx_strand_id
1 'polypeptide(L)'
;IVHRLMHKWPVLWALHKVHHSATCLTPMTVFRTHPLEGVIFSIRGSLTQAISISLFVFFFGSNVDIATILGANIFIFAFNVAGSNLRHSHIDISYWKWLERLIISPAQHQVHHSALKQHHDKNFGVALAIWDWIFGSLHHSERIDGLTLGIDLNQKEASHKLFNLYIDPIKEIFLIISKNINKLISALKSLKFKSIGANR
;
A
#
# COMPACT_ATOMS: atom_id res chain seq x y z
N ILE A 1 2.08 -7.79 2.68
CA ILE A 1 1.36 -8.40 1.52
C ILE A 1 0.28 -7.46 1.01
N VAL A 2 -0.70 -6.99 1.82
CA VAL A 2 -1.82 -6.16 1.34
C VAL A 2 -1.33 -4.89 0.64
N HIS A 3 -0.37 -4.15 1.20
CA HIS A 3 0.21 -2.95 0.59
C HIS A 3 0.82 -3.25 -0.80
N ARG A 4 1.52 -4.38 -0.94
CA ARG A 4 2.05 -4.83 -2.25
C ARG A 4 0.92 -5.12 -3.25
N LEU A 5 -0.19 -5.71 -2.81
CA LEU A 5 -1.36 -5.92 -3.67
C LEU A 5 -2.00 -4.59 -4.10
N MET A 6 -2.02 -3.58 -3.22
CA MET A 6 -2.47 -2.23 -3.56
C MET A 6 -1.70 -1.63 -4.73
N HIS A 7 -0.42 -1.96 -4.88
CA HIS A 7 0.40 -1.50 -6.01
C HIS A 7 0.27 -2.40 -7.25
N LYS A 8 0.04 -3.70 -7.08
CA LYS A 8 0.09 -4.66 -8.19
C LYS A 8 -1.25 -4.87 -8.89
N TRP A 9 -2.35 -4.73 -8.19
CA TRP A 9 -3.67 -4.95 -8.76
C TRP A 9 -4.29 -3.62 -9.21
N PRO A 10 -4.63 -3.46 -10.52
CA PRO A 10 -5.11 -2.18 -11.05
C PRO A 10 -6.31 -1.60 -10.31
N VAL A 11 -7.25 -2.44 -9.87
CA VAL A 11 -8.42 -2.01 -9.09
C VAL A 11 -8.01 -1.46 -7.72
N LEU A 12 -7.06 -2.09 -7.06
CA LEU A 12 -6.55 -1.65 -5.75
C LEU A 12 -5.65 -0.43 -5.91
N TRP A 13 -4.83 -0.39 -6.95
CA TRP A 13 -4.02 0.77 -7.28
C TRP A 13 -4.85 2.01 -7.54
N ALA A 14 -5.99 1.89 -8.20
CA ALA A 14 -6.90 3.01 -8.41
C ALA A 14 -7.30 3.70 -7.11
N LEU A 15 -7.43 2.96 -5.99
CA LEU A 15 -7.68 3.51 -4.66
C LEU A 15 -6.41 4.07 -4.03
N HIS A 16 -5.32 3.29 -4.06
CA HIS A 16 -4.07 3.59 -3.36
C HIS A 16 -3.29 4.75 -3.98
N LYS A 17 -3.42 4.97 -5.29
CA LYS A 17 -2.78 6.11 -5.95
C LYS A 17 -3.23 7.47 -5.42
N VAL A 18 -4.38 7.56 -4.72
CA VAL A 18 -4.78 8.77 -3.99
C VAL A 18 -3.73 9.13 -2.95
N HIS A 19 -3.23 8.12 -2.22
CA HIS A 19 -2.14 8.28 -1.25
C HIS A 19 -0.84 8.73 -1.93
N HIS A 20 -0.46 8.08 -3.03
CA HIS A 20 0.73 8.39 -3.81
C HIS A 20 0.64 9.70 -4.61
N SER A 21 -0.54 10.30 -4.77
CA SER A 21 -0.70 11.55 -5.50
C SER A 21 -0.22 12.79 -4.73
N ALA A 22 0.32 12.63 -3.53
CA ALA A 22 0.94 13.70 -2.77
C ALA A 22 2.28 14.11 -3.40
N THR A 23 2.42 15.37 -3.77
CA THR A 23 3.66 15.95 -4.30
C THR A 23 4.59 16.49 -3.21
N CYS A 24 4.11 16.52 -1.97
CA CYS A 24 4.88 16.83 -0.78
C CYS A 24 4.42 15.90 0.35
N LEU A 25 5.36 15.28 1.04
CA LEU A 25 5.07 14.44 2.19
C LEU A 25 5.05 15.28 3.47
N THR A 26 3.96 15.16 4.19
CA THR A 26 3.78 15.73 5.53
C THR A 26 3.19 14.66 6.44
N PRO A 27 3.25 14.80 7.78
CA PRO A 27 2.57 13.86 8.68
C PRO A 27 1.08 13.64 8.35
N MET A 28 0.44 14.65 7.75
CA MET A 28 -0.96 14.55 7.32
C MET A 28 -1.17 13.68 6.07
N THR A 29 -0.10 13.36 5.33
CA THR A 29 -0.19 12.51 4.13
C THR A 29 -0.69 11.10 4.48
N VAL A 30 -0.50 10.64 5.71
CA VAL A 30 -1.04 9.35 6.18
C VAL A 30 -2.57 9.28 6.06
N PHE A 31 -3.26 10.42 6.16
CA PHE A 31 -4.72 10.52 6.04
C PHE A 31 -5.20 10.76 4.61
N ARG A 32 -4.28 10.98 3.67
CA ARG A 32 -4.62 11.11 2.25
C ARG A 32 -4.85 9.71 1.65
N THR A 33 -5.98 9.11 1.99
CA THR A 33 -6.35 7.77 1.54
C THR A 33 -7.79 7.75 1.05
N HIS A 34 -8.10 6.86 0.10
CA HIS A 34 -9.48 6.65 -0.30
C HIS A 34 -10.24 5.89 0.82
N PRO A 35 -11.52 6.24 1.14
CA PRO A 35 -12.28 5.58 2.20
C PRO A 35 -12.34 4.05 2.06
N LEU A 36 -12.51 3.52 0.84
CA LEU A 36 -12.52 2.07 0.61
C LEU A 36 -11.15 1.42 0.91
N GLU A 37 -10.07 2.12 0.67
CA GLU A 37 -8.73 1.68 1.09
C GLU A 37 -8.66 1.58 2.62
N GLY A 38 -9.18 2.60 3.32
CA GLY A 38 -9.29 2.60 4.78
C GLY A 38 -10.05 1.38 5.30
N VAL A 39 -11.15 1.00 4.66
CA VAL A 39 -11.92 -0.22 5.00
C VAL A 39 -11.07 -1.48 4.81
N ILE A 40 -10.34 -1.61 3.70
CA ILE A 40 -9.47 -2.77 3.43
C ILE A 40 -8.38 -2.89 4.51
N PHE A 41 -7.72 -1.79 4.87
CA PHE A 41 -6.70 -1.79 5.92
C PHE A 41 -7.27 -2.06 7.30
N SER A 42 -8.48 -1.59 7.60
CA SER A 42 -9.17 -1.87 8.86
C SER A 42 -9.51 -3.35 9.00
N ILE A 43 -10.08 -3.97 7.95
CA ILE A 43 -10.37 -5.41 7.92
C ILE A 43 -9.07 -6.21 8.12
N ARG A 44 -8.00 -5.88 7.38
CA ARG A 44 -6.70 -6.52 7.56
C ARG A 44 -6.19 -6.38 9.00
N GLY A 45 -6.27 -5.18 9.56
CA GLY A 45 -5.82 -4.91 10.93
C GLY A 45 -6.58 -5.74 11.95
N SER A 46 -7.90 -5.76 11.88
CA SER A 46 -8.78 -6.53 12.76
C SER A 46 -8.51 -8.04 12.67
N LEU A 47 -8.36 -8.58 11.45
CA LEU A 47 -8.02 -9.99 11.25
C LEU A 47 -6.65 -10.34 11.83
N THR A 48 -5.65 -9.49 11.61
CA THR A 48 -4.30 -9.71 12.16
C THR A 48 -4.33 -9.70 13.68
N GLN A 49 -5.03 -8.75 14.30
CA GLN A 49 -5.17 -8.70 15.77
C GLN A 49 -5.93 -9.90 16.31
N ALA A 50 -7.05 -10.28 15.69
CA ALA A 50 -7.84 -11.43 16.12
C ALA A 50 -7.01 -12.72 16.10
N ILE A 51 -6.28 -12.97 15.00
CA ILE A 51 -5.39 -14.15 14.89
C ILE A 51 -4.29 -14.09 15.95
N SER A 52 -3.63 -12.94 16.10
CA SER A 52 -2.53 -12.79 17.07
C SER A 52 -3.02 -13.04 18.51
N ILE A 53 -4.15 -12.43 18.90
CA ILE A 53 -4.73 -12.61 20.24
C ILE A 53 -5.15 -14.07 20.43
N SER A 54 -5.80 -14.69 19.45
CA SER A 54 -6.22 -16.09 19.55
C SER A 54 -5.05 -17.05 19.72
N LEU A 55 -3.95 -16.84 18.98
CA LEU A 55 -2.74 -17.63 19.13
C LEU A 55 -2.10 -17.43 20.52
N PHE A 56 -2.03 -16.21 21.01
CA PHE A 56 -1.52 -15.91 22.34
C PHE A 56 -2.35 -16.59 23.43
N VAL A 57 -3.68 -16.47 23.36
CA VAL A 57 -4.59 -17.15 24.31
C VAL A 57 -4.45 -18.66 24.21
N PHE A 58 -4.32 -19.22 23.01
CA PHE A 58 -4.14 -20.65 22.80
C PHE A 58 -2.86 -21.18 23.44
N PHE A 59 -1.73 -20.49 23.29
CA PHE A 59 -0.44 -20.94 23.80
C PHE A 59 -0.20 -20.61 25.27
N PHE A 60 -0.75 -19.51 25.79
CA PHE A 60 -0.45 -18.99 27.13
C PHE A 60 -1.66 -19.03 28.07
N GLY A 61 -2.85 -19.32 27.58
CA GLY A 61 -4.06 -19.53 28.35
C GLY A 61 -4.36 -18.42 29.36
N SER A 62 -4.51 -18.79 30.63
CA SER A 62 -4.86 -17.86 31.71
C SER A 62 -3.78 -16.82 32.07
N ASN A 63 -2.58 -16.92 31.49
CA ASN A 63 -1.52 -15.92 31.67
C ASN A 63 -1.72 -14.68 30.79
N VAL A 64 -2.71 -14.70 29.87
CA VAL A 64 -3.04 -13.57 29.01
C VAL A 64 -4.26 -12.85 29.59
N ASP A 65 -4.03 -11.69 30.15
CA ASP A 65 -5.07 -10.83 30.70
C ASP A 65 -5.36 -9.62 29.79
N ILE A 66 -6.40 -8.86 30.14
CA ILE A 66 -6.80 -7.65 29.42
C ILE A 66 -5.67 -6.60 29.46
N ALA A 67 -4.93 -6.49 30.57
CA ALA A 67 -3.85 -5.52 30.69
C ALA A 67 -2.71 -5.83 29.71
N THR A 68 -2.38 -7.11 29.49
CA THR A 68 -1.41 -7.56 28.50
C THR A 68 -1.85 -7.19 27.08
N ILE A 69 -3.14 -7.40 26.75
CA ILE A 69 -3.70 -7.06 25.44
C ILE A 69 -3.69 -5.53 25.22
N LEU A 70 -4.09 -4.75 26.23
CA LEU A 70 -4.08 -3.29 26.19
C LEU A 70 -2.66 -2.74 26.11
N GLY A 71 -1.69 -3.37 26.82
CA GLY A 71 -0.28 -3.01 26.72
C GLY A 71 0.27 -3.17 25.31
N ALA A 72 -0.03 -4.27 24.62
CA ALA A 72 0.33 -4.47 23.23
C ALA A 72 -0.29 -3.38 22.33
N ASN A 73 -1.52 -2.98 22.58
CA ASN A 73 -2.19 -1.90 21.85
C ASN A 73 -1.53 -0.52 22.10
N ILE A 74 -1.01 -0.25 23.29
CA ILE A 74 -0.26 0.98 23.59
C ILE A 74 1.02 1.07 22.75
N PHE A 75 1.77 -0.02 22.59
CA PHE A 75 2.96 -0.04 21.73
C PHE A 75 2.60 0.18 20.26
N ILE A 76 1.53 -0.43 19.77
CA ILE A 76 1.01 -0.20 18.41
C ILE A 76 0.59 1.27 18.24
N PHE A 77 -0.09 1.83 19.23
CA PHE A 77 -0.50 3.24 19.22
C PHE A 77 0.72 4.17 19.19
N ALA A 78 1.68 3.99 20.08
CA ALA A 78 2.89 4.80 20.13
C ALA A 78 3.69 4.71 18.81
N PHE A 79 3.80 3.50 18.24
CA PHE A 79 4.43 3.32 16.93
C PHE A 79 3.69 4.08 15.83
N ASN A 80 2.37 4.03 15.80
CA ASN A 80 1.60 4.73 14.77
C ASN A 80 1.71 6.25 14.91
N VAL A 81 1.71 6.78 16.14
CA VAL A 81 1.85 8.23 16.39
C VAL A 81 3.25 8.72 15.99
N ALA A 82 4.29 8.04 16.41
CA ALA A 82 5.67 8.46 16.14
C ALA A 82 6.17 8.00 14.77
N GLY A 83 6.14 6.70 14.51
CA GLY A 83 6.74 6.11 13.32
C GLY A 83 5.98 6.38 12.03
N SER A 84 4.65 6.32 12.07
CA SER A 84 3.82 6.54 10.88
C SER A 84 3.89 7.99 10.40
N ASN A 85 3.82 8.94 11.33
CA ASN A 85 3.90 10.37 11.03
C ASN A 85 5.31 10.75 10.53
N LEU A 86 6.35 10.22 11.17
CA LEU A 86 7.72 10.50 10.77
C LEU A 86 8.04 9.97 9.37
N ARG A 87 7.50 8.82 9.01
CA ARG A 87 7.67 8.19 7.71
C ARG A 87 7.13 9.04 6.56
N HIS A 88 6.00 9.72 6.76
CA HIS A 88 5.41 10.65 5.81
C HIS A 88 5.87 12.08 6.03
N SER A 89 7.03 12.31 6.63
CA SER A 89 7.60 13.65 6.78
C SER A 89 8.48 14.01 5.59
N HIS A 90 8.74 15.30 5.44
CA HIS A 90 9.74 15.83 4.49
C HIS A 90 11.17 15.75 5.03
N ILE A 91 11.36 15.19 6.23
CA ILE A 91 12.67 15.09 6.87
C ILE A 91 13.41 13.89 6.30
N ASP A 92 14.63 14.13 5.80
CA ASP A 92 15.50 13.09 5.25
C ASP A 92 16.20 12.34 6.39
N ILE A 93 15.53 11.32 6.93
CA ILE A 93 16.08 10.43 7.94
C ILE A 93 16.34 9.08 7.31
N SER A 94 17.62 8.81 7.06
CA SER A 94 18.10 7.51 6.62
C SER A 94 18.72 6.74 7.78
N TYR A 95 18.71 5.42 7.71
CA TYR A 95 19.39 4.56 8.65
C TYR A 95 20.67 3.97 8.03
N TRP A 96 21.47 3.29 8.82
CA TRP A 96 22.58 2.49 8.30
C TRP A 96 22.05 1.40 7.37
N LYS A 97 22.73 1.11 6.27
CA LYS A 97 22.27 0.16 5.24
C LYS A 97 21.90 -1.23 5.78
N TRP A 98 22.57 -1.68 6.83
CA TRP A 98 22.21 -2.95 7.47
C TRP A 98 20.88 -2.86 8.22
N LEU A 99 20.58 -1.72 8.87
CA LEU A 99 19.33 -1.50 9.60
C LEU A 99 18.14 -1.30 8.64
N GLU A 100 18.38 -0.66 7.50
CA GLU A 100 17.37 -0.49 6.42
C GLU A 100 16.92 -1.82 5.78
N ARG A 101 17.62 -2.91 6.02
CA ARG A 101 17.17 -4.27 5.65
C ARG A 101 16.15 -4.84 6.64
N LEU A 102 16.11 -4.33 7.84
CA LEU A 102 15.25 -4.82 8.93
C LEU A 102 14.06 -3.90 9.18
N ILE A 103 14.32 -2.60 9.25
CA ILE A 103 13.35 -1.56 9.62
C ILE A 103 13.35 -0.49 8.52
N ILE A 104 12.17 -0.11 8.06
CA ILE A 104 12.01 0.93 7.04
C ILE A 104 12.40 2.29 7.62
N SER A 105 13.30 3.00 6.96
CA SER A 105 13.61 4.39 7.31
C SER A 105 12.60 5.37 6.69
N PRO A 106 12.42 6.56 7.24
CA PRO A 106 11.63 7.61 6.59
C PRO A 106 12.07 7.87 5.15
N ALA A 107 13.36 7.96 4.90
CA ALA A 107 13.90 8.18 3.55
C ALA A 107 13.61 7.01 2.59
N GLN A 108 13.61 5.75 3.05
CA GLN A 108 13.17 4.63 2.22
C GLN A 108 11.68 4.73 1.85
N HIS A 109 10.84 5.23 2.76
CA HIS A 109 9.43 5.44 2.46
C HIS A 109 9.21 6.63 1.51
N GLN A 110 10.07 7.66 1.56
CA GLN A 110 10.06 8.73 0.56
C GLN A 110 10.41 8.20 -0.84
N VAL A 111 11.38 7.29 -0.97
CA VAL A 111 11.66 6.57 -2.22
C VAL A 111 10.43 5.81 -2.71
N HIS A 112 9.68 5.17 -1.82
CA HIS A 112 8.42 4.49 -2.16
C HIS A 112 7.37 5.43 -2.78
N HIS A 113 7.32 6.70 -2.37
CA HIS A 113 6.45 7.74 -2.92
C HIS A 113 7.01 8.46 -4.15
N SER A 114 8.18 8.06 -4.63
CA SER A 114 8.83 8.69 -5.79
C SER A 114 8.14 8.36 -7.09
N ALA A 115 7.99 9.38 -7.95
CA ALA A 115 7.47 9.26 -9.31
C ALA A 115 8.48 8.63 -10.30
N LEU A 116 9.71 8.41 -9.88
CA LEU A 116 10.75 7.83 -10.72
C LEU A 116 10.48 6.34 -10.96
N LYS A 117 10.53 5.90 -12.22
CA LYS A 117 10.23 4.50 -12.61
C LYS A 117 11.10 3.46 -11.89
N GLN A 118 12.36 3.78 -11.60
CA GLN A 118 13.27 2.88 -10.88
C GLN A 118 12.84 2.63 -9.43
N HIS A 119 12.04 3.51 -8.84
CA HIS A 119 11.52 3.42 -7.48
C HIS A 119 10.14 2.76 -7.41
N HIS A 120 9.49 2.54 -8.56
CA HIS A 120 8.20 1.86 -8.59
C HIS A 120 8.33 0.45 -8.03
N ASP A 121 7.33 0.04 -7.25
CA ASP A 121 7.28 -1.29 -6.63
C ASP A 121 8.42 -1.59 -5.64
N LYS A 122 8.96 -0.58 -4.98
CA LYS A 122 9.97 -0.69 -3.94
C LYS A 122 9.42 -0.34 -2.56
N ASN A 123 10.03 -0.89 -1.52
CA ASN A 123 9.83 -0.51 -0.11
C ASN A 123 8.35 -0.53 0.34
N PHE A 124 7.65 -1.66 0.15
CA PHE A 124 6.26 -1.84 0.58
C PHE A 124 6.10 -1.93 2.10
N GLY A 125 7.19 -2.11 2.83
CA GLY A 125 7.21 -2.21 4.28
C GLY A 125 6.67 -0.95 4.94
N VAL A 126 5.84 -1.12 5.97
CA VAL A 126 5.31 -0.02 6.78
C VAL A 126 6.17 0.23 8.02
N ALA A 127 6.68 -0.82 8.62
CA ALA A 127 7.58 -0.80 9.77
C ALA A 127 8.82 -1.67 9.52
N LEU A 128 8.61 -2.90 9.04
CA LEU A 128 9.65 -3.89 8.80
C LEU A 128 10.01 -3.92 7.32
N ALA A 129 11.26 -3.63 7.01
CA ALA A 129 11.84 -3.72 5.67
C ALA A 129 12.28 -5.15 5.32
N ILE A 130 12.36 -6.06 6.30
CA ILE A 130 12.78 -7.44 6.11
C ILE A 130 11.96 -8.17 5.04
N TRP A 131 10.67 -7.84 4.91
CA TRP A 131 9.82 -8.41 3.88
C TRP A 131 10.22 -7.93 2.47
N ASP A 132 10.59 -6.65 2.34
CA ASP A 132 11.09 -6.10 1.09
C ASP A 132 12.43 -6.72 0.71
N TRP A 133 13.27 -6.99 1.69
CA TRP A 133 14.53 -7.70 1.46
C TRP A 133 14.30 -9.14 0.99
N ILE A 134 13.45 -9.90 1.68
CA ILE A 134 13.13 -11.29 1.33
C ILE A 134 12.47 -11.39 -0.07
N PHE A 135 11.56 -10.47 -0.40
CA PHE A 135 10.82 -10.49 -1.66
C PHE A 135 11.47 -9.67 -2.78
N GLY A 136 12.67 -9.16 -2.61
CA GLY A 136 13.44 -8.44 -3.63
C GLY A 136 12.90 -7.06 -4.00
N SER A 137 12.06 -6.46 -3.14
CA SER A 137 11.54 -5.10 -3.33
C SER A 137 12.26 -4.05 -2.49
N LEU A 138 13.30 -4.43 -1.74
CA LEU A 138 14.11 -3.49 -0.95
C LEU A 138 14.86 -2.53 -1.88
N HIS A 139 14.78 -1.26 -1.56
CA HIS A 139 15.63 -0.20 -2.07
C HIS A 139 16.16 0.61 -0.90
N HIS A 140 17.47 0.90 -0.90
CA HIS A 140 18.04 1.75 0.16
C HIS A 140 17.58 3.19 0.00
N SER A 141 17.64 3.94 1.09
CA SER A 141 17.32 5.36 1.10
C SER A 141 18.19 6.15 0.11
N GLU A 142 17.56 7.14 -0.52
CA GLU A 142 18.22 8.17 -1.33
C GLU A 142 17.89 9.55 -0.73
N ARG A 143 18.72 10.54 -1.04
CA ARG A 143 18.48 11.92 -0.57
C ARG A 143 17.19 12.47 -1.19
N ILE A 144 16.35 13.08 -0.38
CA ILE A 144 15.05 13.63 -0.79
C ILE A 144 15.18 14.71 -1.88
N ASP A 145 16.29 15.46 -1.88
CA ASP A 145 16.56 16.51 -2.87
C ASP A 145 16.60 16.00 -4.32
N GLY A 146 16.85 14.69 -4.50
CA GLY A 146 16.83 14.03 -5.81
C GLY A 146 15.50 13.37 -6.17
N LEU A 147 14.51 13.39 -5.27
CA LEU A 147 13.25 12.70 -5.46
C LEU A 147 12.16 13.65 -5.95
N THR A 148 11.53 13.29 -7.06
CA THR A 148 10.24 13.86 -7.43
C THR A 148 9.14 12.96 -6.90
N LEU A 149 8.30 13.50 -6.01
CA LEU A 149 7.21 12.76 -5.38
C LEU A 149 5.94 12.83 -6.22
N GLY A 150 5.13 11.78 -6.17
CA GLY A 150 3.88 11.69 -6.93
C GLY A 150 3.73 10.38 -7.68
N ILE A 151 2.75 10.34 -8.60
CA ILE A 151 2.41 9.11 -9.33
C ILE A 151 3.26 8.94 -10.60
N ASP A 152 3.47 10.03 -11.36
CA ASP A 152 4.23 10.04 -12.63
C ASP A 152 4.76 11.45 -12.90
N LEU A 153 5.97 11.54 -13.46
CA LEU A 153 6.61 12.80 -13.87
C LEU A 153 5.82 13.56 -14.95
N ASN A 154 5.06 12.84 -15.77
CA ASN A 154 4.30 13.39 -16.90
C ASN A 154 2.80 13.54 -16.63
N GLN A 155 2.32 13.17 -15.45
CA GLN A 155 0.92 13.38 -15.13
C GLN A 155 0.65 14.87 -14.89
N LYS A 156 -0.31 15.41 -15.67
CA LYS A 156 -1.00 16.65 -15.30
C LYS A 156 -1.41 16.51 -13.83
N GLU A 157 -1.18 17.55 -13.05
CA GLU A 157 -1.50 17.61 -11.62
C GLU A 157 -2.81 16.87 -11.34
N ALA A 158 -2.70 15.80 -10.57
CA ALA A 158 -3.89 15.10 -10.11
C ALA A 158 -4.77 16.12 -9.41
N SER A 159 -6.04 16.17 -9.76
CA SER A 159 -6.96 17.12 -9.14
C SER A 159 -6.87 16.96 -7.62
N HIS A 160 -6.44 18.01 -6.92
CA HIS A 160 -6.41 18.01 -5.46
C HIS A 160 -7.79 18.33 -4.85
N LYS A 161 -8.84 18.48 -5.68
CA LYS A 161 -10.21 18.65 -5.20
C LYS A 161 -10.67 17.36 -4.52
N LEU A 162 -11.13 17.46 -3.29
CA LEU A 162 -11.57 16.33 -2.46
C LEU A 162 -12.56 15.42 -3.19
N PHE A 163 -13.51 16.01 -3.88
CA PHE A 163 -14.51 15.27 -4.65
C PHE A 163 -13.86 14.37 -5.73
N ASN A 164 -12.90 14.88 -6.46
CA ASN A 164 -12.22 14.11 -7.50
C ASN A 164 -11.35 13.00 -6.92
N LEU A 165 -10.70 13.25 -5.77
CA LEU A 165 -9.92 12.23 -5.08
C LEU A 165 -10.74 11.01 -4.68
N TYR A 166 -12.04 11.17 -4.46
CA TYR A 166 -12.93 10.06 -4.06
C TYR A 166 -13.71 9.47 -5.24
N ILE A 167 -14.09 10.26 -6.22
CA ILE A 167 -14.94 9.80 -7.32
C ILE A 167 -14.13 9.24 -8.49
N ASP A 168 -12.99 9.83 -8.82
CA ASP A 168 -12.21 9.39 -9.97
C ASP A 168 -11.63 7.97 -9.82
N PRO A 169 -11.15 7.51 -8.64
CA PRO A 169 -10.81 6.11 -8.41
C PRO A 169 -11.96 5.15 -8.70
N ILE A 170 -13.18 5.51 -8.28
CA ILE A 170 -14.36 4.68 -8.52
C ILE A 170 -14.69 4.56 -10.00
N LYS A 171 -14.67 5.68 -10.74
CA LYS A 171 -14.85 5.67 -12.20
C LYS A 171 -13.81 4.79 -12.89
N GLU A 172 -12.55 4.90 -12.48
CA GLU A 172 -11.46 4.10 -13.03
C GLU A 172 -11.66 2.61 -12.77
N ILE A 173 -12.10 2.24 -11.56
CA ILE A 173 -12.42 0.85 -11.22
C ILE A 173 -13.52 0.32 -12.15
N PHE A 174 -14.59 1.07 -12.37
CA PHE A 174 -15.65 0.68 -13.31
C PHE A 174 -15.12 0.49 -14.74
N LEU A 175 -14.23 1.36 -15.20
CA LEU A 175 -13.61 1.23 -16.52
C LEU A 175 -12.73 -0.03 -16.63
N ILE A 176 -11.93 -0.32 -15.59
CA ILE A 176 -11.09 -1.53 -15.53
C ILE A 176 -11.97 -2.79 -15.58
N ILE A 177 -13.01 -2.84 -14.77
CA ILE A 177 -13.93 -3.98 -14.70
C ILE A 177 -14.65 -4.16 -16.05
N SER A 178 -15.22 -3.11 -16.61
CA SER A 178 -15.91 -3.14 -17.90
C SER A 178 -14.98 -3.64 -19.03
N LYS A 179 -13.75 -3.13 -19.09
CA LYS A 179 -12.75 -3.57 -20.06
C LYS A 179 -12.43 -5.07 -19.92
N ASN A 180 -12.30 -5.56 -18.70
CA ASN A 180 -12.00 -6.97 -18.43
C ASN A 180 -13.19 -7.86 -18.80
N ILE A 181 -14.42 -7.45 -18.49
CA ILE A 181 -15.65 -8.17 -18.89
C ILE A 181 -15.75 -8.25 -20.43
N ASN A 182 -15.56 -7.14 -21.12
CA ASN A 182 -15.61 -7.11 -22.58
C ASN A 182 -14.53 -8.01 -23.22
N LYS A 183 -13.33 -8.03 -22.65
CA LYS A 183 -12.26 -8.93 -23.07
C LYS A 183 -12.63 -10.40 -22.87
N LEU A 184 -13.26 -10.73 -21.74
CA LEU A 184 -13.73 -12.10 -21.45
C LEU A 184 -14.83 -12.51 -22.43
N ILE A 185 -15.83 -11.66 -22.68
CA ILE A 185 -16.92 -11.92 -23.62
C ILE A 185 -16.36 -12.15 -25.03
N SER A 186 -15.40 -11.35 -25.49
CA SER A 186 -14.79 -11.52 -26.81
C SER A 186 -14.01 -12.84 -26.91
N ALA A 187 -13.29 -13.22 -25.85
CA ALA A 187 -12.58 -14.50 -25.79
C ALA A 187 -13.55 -15.70 -25.84
N LEU A 188 -14.65 -15.64 -25.08
CA LEU A 188 -15.67 -16.71 -25.09
C LEU A 188 -16.35 -16.83 -26.46
N LYS A 189 -16.66 -15.72 -27.13
CA LYS A 189 -17.19 -15.72 -28.52
C LYS A 189 -16.22 -16.36 -29.50
N SER A 190 -14.92 -16.08 -29.40
CA SER A 190 -13.90 -16.67 -30.29
C SER A 190 -13.75 -18.17 -30.09
N LEU A 191 -13.82 -18.65 -28.83
CA LEU A 191 -13.79 -20.08 -28.53
C LEU A 191 -15.01 -20.81 -29.09
N LYS A 192 -16.21 -20.25 -28.95
CA LYS A 192 -17.44 -20.80 -29.50
C LYS A 192 -17.39 -20.92 -31.04
N PHE A 193 -16.82 -19.94 -31.71
CA PHE A 193 -16.66 -19.92 -33.16
C PHE A 193 -15.68 -21.02 -33.62
N LYS A 194 -14.57 -21.22 -32.91
CA LYS A 194 -13.60 -22.29 -33.20
C LYS A 194 -14.19 -23.70 -33.01
N SER A 195 -15.02 -23.92 -31.99
CA SER A 195 -15.65 -25.19 -31.70
C SER A 195 -16.68 -25.60 -32.80
N ILE A 196 -17.39 -24.64 -33.36
CA ILE A 196 -18.36 -24.85 -34.43
C ILE A 196 -17.65 -25.16 -35.78
N GLY A 197 -16.50 -24.52 -36.04
CA GLY A 197 -15.69 -24.75 -37.24
C GLY A 197 -14.90 -26.06 -37.23
N ALA A 198 -14.62 -26.64 -36.06
CA ALA A 198 -13.91 -27.93 -35.91
C ALA A 198 -14.82 -29.15 -36.07
N ASN A 199 -16.12 -28.98 -36.04
CA ASN A 199 -17.13 -30.04 -36.20
C ASN A 199 -17.74 -30.08 -37.62
N ARG A 200 -17.15 -29.38 -38.56
CA ARG A 200 -17.43 -29.46 -39.98
C ARG A 200 -16.21 -29.99 -40.75
#